data_7f9f5054890256e0fa7abaf5f32eb335
#
_entry.id   7f9f5054890256e0fa7abaf5f32eb335
#
_cell.length_a   1.000
_cell.length_b   1.000
_cell.length_c   1.000
_cell.angle_alpha   90.00
_cell.angle_beta   90.00
_cell.angle_gamma   90.00
#
_symmetry.space_group_name_H-M   'P 1'
#
loop_
_entity.id
_entity.type
_entity.pdbx_description
1 polymer ?
#
loop_
_entity_poly.entity_id
_entity_poly.type
_entity_poly.pdbx_seq_one_letter_code
_entity_poly.pdbx_strand_id
1 'polypeptide(L)'
;MAEETDDKLLTRIRAGDALALQALYARHQVKVFRFALRLLRNEQAAEDIVSEVFIDVWRNATGFEGRSEASTGLLAIARNKAYSLLRKKKEDALDEDFASGIEDEADNPEVLMQKKTKGELLRACIGRLSVEHREVVDLVYYHDKSIEEVALIVGAPEGTVKTRMFHARKKLSELAQTMGIDRGWP
;
A
#
# COMPACT_ATOMS: atom_id res chain seq x y z
N MET A 1 -27.51 2.06 17.13
CA MET A 1 -27.53 0.84 16.28
C MET A 1 -26.12 0.34 16.18
N ALA A 2 -25.85 -0.93 16.50
CA ALA A 2 -24.50 -1.49 16.34
C ALA A 2 -24.14 -1.49 14.83
N GLU A 3 -22.97 -0.99 14.50
CA GLU A 3 -22.48 -0.98 13.13
C GLU A 3 -22.27 -2.43 12.66
N GLU A 4 -22.81 -2.77 11.49
CA GLU A 4 -22.72 -4.12 10.94
C GLU A 4 -21.24 -4.47 10.66
N THR A 5 -20.80 -5.66 11.07
CA THR A 5 -19.40 -6.09 10.88
C THR A 5 -19.11 -6.40 9.41
N ASP A 6 -17.84 -6.30 9.02
CA ASP A 6 -17.40 -6.60 7.64
C ASP A 6 -17.73 -8.04 7.22
N ASP A 7 -17.66 -9.00 8.15
CA ASP A 7 -18.02 -10.41 7.88
C ASP A 7 -19.50 -10.57 7.52
N LYS A 8 -20.37 -9.80 8.17
CA LYS A 8 -21.80 -9.79 7.82
C LYS A 8 -22.02 -9.15 6.44
N LEU A 9 -21.31 -8.05 6.15
CA LEU A 9 -21.35 -7.42 4.82
C LEU A 9 -20.89 -8.40 3.75
N LEU A 10 -19.76 -9.09 3.95
CA LEU A 10 -19.24 -10.09 3.02
C LEU A 10 -20.25 -11.26 2.81
N THR A 11 -20.91 -11.69 3.88
CA THR A 11 -21.95 -12.72 3.77
C THR A 11 -23.13 -12.27 2.91
N ARG A 12 -23.57 -11.03 3.07
CA ARG A 12 -24.64 -10.43 2.25
C ARG A 12 -24.20 -10.22 0.79
N ILE A 13 -22.95 -9.82 0.58
CA ILE A 13 -22.38 -9.67 -0.78
C ILE A 13 -22.41 -11.03 -1.50
N ARG A 14 -22.08 -12.14 -0.81
CA ARG A 14 -22.20 -13.51 -1.36
C ARG A 14 -23.62 -13.84 -1.82
N ALA A 15 -24.62 -13.28 -1.15
CA ALA A 15 -26.04 -13.43 -1.51
C ALA A 15 -26.49 -12.44 -2.60
N GLY A 16 -25.59 -11.64 -3.16
CA GLY A 16 -25.89 -10.68 -4.22
C GLY A 16 -26.43 -9.33 -3.75
N ASP A 17 -26.21 -8.97 -2.47
CA ASP A 17 -26.69 -7.70 -1.92
C ASP A 17 -25.71 -6.55 -2.27
N ALA A 18 -26.11 -5.73 -3.24
CA ALA A 18 -25.34 -4.58 -3.68
C ALA A 18 -25.21 -3.46 -2.62
N LEU A 19 -26.20 -3.34 -1.71
CA LEU A 19 -26.12 -2.35 -0.62
C LEU A 19 -25.02 -2.73 0.39
N ALA A 20 -24.82 -4.03 0.62
CA ALA A 20 -23.72 -4.50 1.46
C ALA A 20 -22.35 -4.20 0.81
N LEU A 21 -22.22 -4.33 -0.51
CA LEU A 21 -21.00 -3.92 -1.23
C LEU A 21 -20.76 -2.41 -1.11
N GLN A 22 -21.80 -1.61 -1.27
CA GLN A 22 -21.70 -0.14 -1.13
C GLN A 22 -21.22 0.24 0.29
N ALA A 23 -21.74 -0.42 1.33
CA ALA A 23 -21.32 -0.18 2.71
C ALA A 23 -19.85 -0.57 2.93
N LEU A 24 -19.42 -1.73 2.41
CA LEU A 24 -18.02 -2.17 2.49
C LEU A 24 -17.09 -1.22 1.73
N TYR A 25 -17.50 -0.77 0.54
CA TYR A 25 -16.78 0.22 -0.26
C TYR A 25 -16.60 1.53 0.52
N ALA A 26 -17.68 2.11 1.04
CA ALA A 26 -17.64 3.36 1.80
C ALA A 26 -16.66 3.29 2.99
N ARG A 27 -16.55 2.13 3.63
CA ARG A 27 -15.70 1.89 4.80
C ARG A 27 -14.21 1.75 4.44
N HIS A 28 -13.88 1.14 3.32
CA HIS A 28 -12.52 0.71 3.00
C HIS A 28 -11.86 1.42 1.81
N GLN A 29 -12.61 2.10 0.93
CA GLN A 29 -12.06 2.70 -0.29
C GLN A 29 -10.87 3.61 -0.04
N VAL A 30 -10.93 4.46 1.01
CA VAL A 30 -9.85 5.41 1.31
C VAL A 30 -8.57 4.69 1.74
N LYS A 31 -8.69 3.60 2.50
CA LYS A 31 -7.53 2.80 2.93
C LYS A 31 -6.89 2.11 1.72
N VAL A 32 -7.69 1.48 0.88
CA VAL A 32 -7.22 0.81 -0.36
C VAL A 32 -6.58 1.82 -1.30
N PHE A 33 -7.22 2.98 -1.52
CA PHE A 33 -6.68 4.04 -2.36
C PHE A 33 -5.31 4.54 -1.86
N ARG A 34 -5.20 4.87 -0.57
CA ARG A 34 -3.95 5.36 0.02
C ARG A 34 -2.82 4.35 -0.11
N PHE A 35 -3.11 3.08 0.11
CA PHE A 35 -2.14 2.00 -0.05
C PHE A 35 -1.68 1.87 -1.51
N ALA A 36 -2.61 1.80 -2.47
CA ALA A 36 -2.31 1.73 -3.89
C ALA A 36 -1.50 2.96 -4.37
N LEU A 37 -1.90 4.17 -3.93
CA LEU A 37 -1.20 5.41 -4.28
C LEU A 37 0.25 5.41 -3.78
N ARG A 38 0.52 4.89 -2.59
CA ARG A 38 1.89 4.80 -2.07
C ARG A 38 2.76 3.81 -2.83
N LEU A 39 2.17 2.73 -3.33
CA LEU A 39 2.89 1.76 -4.16
C LEU A 39 3.17 2.33 -5.56
N LEU A 40 2.15 2.89 -6.20
CA LEU A 40 2.18 3.25 -7.63
C LEU A 40 2.66 4.69 -7.89
N ARG A 41 2.49 5.60 -6.92
CA ARG A 41 2.74 7.05 -7.07
C ARG A 41 1.98 7.67 -8.26
N ASN A 42 0.85 7.08 -8.60
CA ASN A 42 -0.02 7.51 -9.67
C ASN A 42 -1.47 7.45 -9.18
N GLU A 43 -2.13 8.61 -9.14
CA GLU A 43 -3.46 8.76 -8.58
C GLU A 43 -4.51 8.01 -9.41
N GLN A 44 -4.47 8.17 -10.72
CA GLN A 44 -5.41 7.49 -11.62
C GLN A 44 -5.29 5.97 -11.50
N ALA A 45 -4.08 5.43 -11.53
CA ALA A 45 -3.86 4.01 -11.35
C ALA A 45 -4.32 3.50 -9.97
N ALA A 46 -4.21 4.33 -8.92
CA ALA A 46 -4.71 3.98 -7.60
C ALA A 46 -6.24 3.95 -7.55
N GLU A 47 -6.94 4.86 -8.22
CA GLU A 47 -8.40 4.85 -8.37
C GLU A 47 -8.89 3.64 -9.15
N ASP A 48 -8.19 3.29 -10.23
CA ASP A 48 -8.50 2.09 -11.01
C ASP A 48 -8.36 0.83 -10.16
N ILE A 49 -7.30 0.73 -9.33
CA ILE A 49 -7.15 -0.39 -8.39
C ILE A 49 -8.29 -0.45 -7.39
N VAL A 50 -8.74 0.66 -6.81
CA VAL A 50 -9.90 0.66 -5.90
C VAL A 50 -11.10 0.04 -6.59
N SER A 51 -11.41 0.49 -7.79
CA SER A 51 -12.54 -0.02 -8.57
C SER A 51 -12.41 -1.52 -8.82
N GLU A 52 -11.24 -1.97 -9.27
CA GLU A 52 -10.98 -3.38 -9.55
C GLU A 52 -11.02 -4.27 -8.29
N VAL A 53 -10.55 -3.78 -7.13
CA VAL A 53 -10.62 -4.51 -5.86
C VAL A 53 -12.08 -4.82 -5.51
N PHE A 54 -12.97 -3.83 -5.58
CA PHE A 54 -14.36 -4.04 -5.21
C PHE A 54 -15.16 -4.82 -6.27
N ILE A 55 -14.78 -4.75 -7.54
CA ILE A 55 -15.30 -5.67 -8.58
C ILE A 55 -14.89 -7.12 -8.27
N ASP A 56 -13.64 -7.34 -7.85
CA ASP A 56 -13.18 -8.68 -7.46
C ASP A 56 -13.90 -9.19 -6.20
N VAL A 57 -14.14 -8.32 -5.21
CA VAL A 57 -14.94 -8.67 -4.03
C VAL A 57 -16.36 -9.10 -4.45
N TRP A 58 -17.00 -8.36 -5.35
CA TRP A 58 -18.32 -8.70 -5.85
C TRP A 58 -18.38 -10.05 -6.57
N ARG A 59 -17.38 -10.30 -7.42
CA ARG A 59 -17.31 -11.53 -8.22
C ARG A 59 -16.90 -12.76 -7.42
N ASN A 60 -16.02 -12.57 -6.43
CA ASN A 60 -15.33 -13.64 -5.70
C ASN A 60 -15.55 -13.56 -4.18
N ALA A 61 -16.71 -13.09 -3.73
CA ALA A 61 -17.01 -12.94 -2.30
C ALA A 61 -16.87 -14.24 -1.50
N THR A 62 -16.96 -15.40 -2.15
CA THR A 62 -16.72 -16.72 -1.55
C THR A 62 -15.26 -16.94 -1.16
N GLY A 63 -14.30 -16.22 -1.75
CA GLY A 63 -12.87 -16.29 -1.41
C GLY A 63 -12.53 -15.66 -0.05
N PHE A 64 -13.42 -14.84 0.50
CA PHE A 64 -13.26 -14.26 1.85
C PHE A 64 -13.82 -15.24 2.90
N GLU A 65 -13.04 -16.25 3.26
CA GLU A 65 -13.49 -17.34 4.15
C GLU A 65 -13.42 -16.99 5.65
N GLY A 66 -13.30 -15.71 6.03
CA GLY A 66 -13.22 -15.30 7.44
C GLY A 66 -11.91 -15.69 8.15
N ARG A 67 -10.86 -16.08 7.39
CA ARG A 67 -9.54 -16.44 7.94
C ARG A 67 -8.70 -15.24 8.39
N SER A 68 -9.07 -14.05 7.93
CA SER A 68 -8.43 -12.78 8.28
C SER A 68 -9.46 -11.66 8.20
N GLU A 69 -9.14 -10.52 8.80
CA GLU A 69 -9.99 -9.33 8.64
C GLU A 69 -10.22 -8.99 7.17
N ALA A 70 -11.42 -8.49 6.85
CA ALA A 70 -11.78 -8.04 5.50
C ALA A 70 -10.75 -7.04 4.94
N SER A 71 -10.27 -6.12 5.77
CA SER A 71 -9.24 -5.14 5.41
C SER A 71 -7.93 -5.78 4.93
N THR A 72 -7.51 -6.88 5.56
CA THR A 72 -6.32 -7.65 5.17
C THR A 72 -6.50 -8.27 3.78
N GLY A 73 -7.66 -8.86 3.52
CA GLY A 73 -8.00 -9.40 2.20
C GLY A 73 -8.05 -8.34 1.10
N LEU A 74 -8.69 -7.20 1.38
CA LEU A 74 -8.77 -6.07 0.43
C LEU A 74 -7.38 -5.52 0.08
N LEU A 75 -6.51 -5.35 1.08
CA LEU A 75 -5.13 -4.87 0.86
C LEU A 75 -4.29 -5.90 0.10
N ALA A 76 -4.49 -7.21 0.33
CA ALA A 76 -3.81 -8.26 -0.44
C ALA A 76 -4.21 -8.22 -1.94
N ILE A 77 -5.51 -8.04 -2.25
CA ILE A 77 -5.97 -7.89 -3.62
C ILE A 77 -5.36 -6.62 -4.25
N ALA A 78 -5.44 -5.48 -3.55
CA ALA A 78 -4.89 -4.21 -4.03
C ALA A 78 -3.39 -4.32 -4.33
N ARG A 79 -2.64 -4.97 -3.44
CA ARG A 79 -1.21 -5.25 -3.63
C ARG A 79 -0.94 -6.05 -4.90
N ASN A 80 -1.63 -7.17 -5.07
CA ASN A 80 -1.43 -8.04 -6.22
C ASN A 80 -1.68 -7.29 -7.55
N LYS A 81 -2.72 -6.46 -7.59
CA LYS A 81 -3.01 -5.61 -8.76
C LYS A 81 -1.94 -4.55 -8.97
N ALA A 82 -1.49 -3.86 -7.92
CA ALA A 82 -0.44 -2.86 -7.99
C ALA A 82 0.88 -3.45 -8.52
N TYR A 83 1.30 -4.61 -8.01
CA TYR A 83 2.51 -5.27 -8.48
C TYR A 83 2.39 -5.77 -9.92
N SER A 84 1.22 -6.21 -10.35
CA SER A 84 0.98 -6.56 -11.76
C SER A 84 1.15 -5.36 -12.68
N LEU A 85 0.66 -4.19 -12.29
CA LEU A 85 0.86 -2.94 -13.04
C LEU A 85 2.33 -2.50 -13.06
N LEU A 86 3.02 -2.57 -11.91
CA LEU A 86 4.44 -2.23 -11.83
C LEU A 86 5.30 -3.13 -12.70
N ARG A 87 5.00 -4.45 -12.72
CA ARG A 87 5.69 -5.40 -13.58
C ARG A 87 5.45 -5.10 -15.05
N LYS A 88 4.20 -4.90 -15.47
CA LYS A 88 3.85 -4.56 -16.85
C LYS A 88 4.56 -3.28 -17.30
N LYS A 89 4.53 -2.23 -16.48
CA LYS A 89 5.22 -0.98 -16.78
C LYS A 89 6.73 -1.16 -16.95
N LYS A 90 7.34 -2.06 -16.15
CA LYS A 90 8.76 -2.38 -16.28
C LYS A 90 9.05 -3.17 -17.57
N GLU A 91 8.19 -4.10 -17.95
CA GLU A 91 8.29 -4.86 -19.22
C GLU A 91 8.15 -3.91 -20.41
N ASP A 92 7.12 -3.04 -20.42
CA ASP A 92 6.90 -2.04 -21.48
C ASP A 92 8.12 -1.08 -21.60
N ALA A 93 8.69 -0.64 -20.47
CA ALA A 93 9.88 0.22 -20.46
C ALA A 93 11.14 -0.49 -20.99
N LEU A 94 11.27 -1.80 -20.79
CA LEU A 94 12.39 -2.58 -21.34
C LEU A 94 12.25 -2.77 -22.87
N ASP A 95 11.03 -2.84 -23.38
CA ASP A 95 10.76 -2.92 -24.82
C ASP A 95 10.96 -1.55 -25.51
N GLU A 96 10.74 -0.44 -24.78
CA GLU A 96 11.00 0.93 -25.27
C GLU A 96 12.46 1.36 -25.08
N ASP A 97 13.20 0.73 -24.18
CA ASP A 97 14.56 1.12 -23.73
C ASP A 97 15.70 0.64 -24.66
N PHE A 98 15.48 0.74 -25.98
CA PHE A 98 16.59 1.11 -26.85
C PHE A 98 16.82 2.65 -26.85
N ALA A 99 16.04 3.41 -26.10
CA ALA A 99 16.22 4.86 -25.96
C ALA A 99 15.66 5.37 -24.62
N SER A 100 16.56 5.84 -23.78
CA SER A 100 16.41 6.67 -22.57
C SER A 100 16.22 5.95 -21.25
N GLY A 101 17.25 6.09 -20.41
CA GLY A 101 17.22 5.71 -19.01
C GLY A 101 16.15 6.50 -18.25
N ILE A 102 15.28 5.79 -17.56
CA ILE A 102 14.37 6.39 -16.58
C ILE A 102 15.22 6.68 -15.34
N GLU A 103 15.79 7.87 -15.30
CA GLU A 103 16.23 8.45 -14.02
C GLU A 103 14.98 8.60 -13.15
N ASP A 104 14.98 7.88 -12.02
CA ASP A 104 14.12 8.21 -10.88
C ASP A 104 14.41 9.68 -10.57
N GLU A 105 13.45 10.59 -10.82
CA GLU A 105 13.54 11.98 -10.38
C GLU A 105 13.58 11.99 -8.85
N ALA A 106 14.77 11.69 -8.31
CA ALA A 106 15.09 11.97 -6.95
C ALA A 106 15.25 13.49 -6.86
N ASP A 107 14.18 14.18 -6.47
CA ASP A 107 14.23 15.58 -6.10
C ASP A 107 15.51 15.87 -5.31
N ASN A 108 16.30 16.84 -5.80
CA ASN A 108 17.56 17.25 -5.18
C ASN A 108 17.32 17.58 -3.69
N PRO A 109 18.07 16.96 -2.74
CA PRO A 109 17.88 17.16 -1.31
C PRO A 109 17.94 18.62 -0.86
N GLU A 110 18.73 19.44 -1.52
CA GLU A 110 18.93 20.86 -1.18
C GLU A 110 17.70 21.73 -1.47
N VAL A 111 16.87 21.39 -2.47
CA VAL A 111 15.65 22.12 -2.81
C VAL A 111 14.51 21.79 -1.83
N LEU A 112 14.57 20.62 -1.19
CA LEU A 112 13.56 20.15 -0.25
C LEU A 112 13.62 20.79 1.14
N MET A 113 14.76 21.39 1.53
CA MET A 113 14.97 21.84 2.91
C MET A 113 14.33 23.19 3.27
N GLN A 114 13.94 24.02 2.33
CA GLN A 114 13.66 25.42 2.68
C GLN A 114 12.28 25.75 3.25
N LYS A 115 11.25 24.88 3.25
CA LYS A 115 9.91 25.19 3.85
C LYS A 115 9.01 23.98 4.17
N LYS A 116 9.52 22.75 4.29
CA LYS A 116 8.64 21.58 4.51
C LYS A 116 8.45 21.26 5.99
N THR A 117 7.21 20.94 6.38
CA THR A 117 6.90 20.41 7.71
C THR A 117 7.60 19.07 7.94
N LYS A 118 7.84 18.67 9.23
CA LYS A 118 8.41 17.35 9.55
C LYS A 118 7.66 16.20 8.87
N GLY A 119 6.33 16.32 8.71
CA GLY A 119 5.52 15.32 8.04
C GLY A 119 5.77 15.22 6.54
N GLU A 120 6.08 16.32 5.87
CA GLU A 120 6.43 16.31 4.44
C GLU A 120 7.82 15.73 4.21
N LEU A 121 8.77 16.06 5.09
CA LEU A 121 10.11 15.46 5.06
C LEU A 121 10.04 13.94 5.29
N LEU A 122 9.24 13.49 6.23
CA LEU A 122 9.04 12.06 6.47
C LEU A 122 8.44 11.35 5.26
N ARG A 123 7.42 11.94 4.62
CA ARG A 123 6.84 11.41 3.39
C ARG A 123 7.87 11.31 2.26
N ALA A 124 8.75 12.31 2.15
CA ALA A 124 9.86 12.27 1.20
C ALA A 124 10.86 11.13 1.51
N CYS A 125 11.19 10.91 2.80
CA CYS A 125 12.03 9.77 3.20
C CYS A 125 11.40 8.42 2.85
N ILE A 126 10.11 8.24 3.17
CA ILE A 126 9.37 7.02 2.82
C ILE A 126 9.34 6.83 1.31
N GLY A 127 9.20 7.93 0.56
CA GLY A 127 9.25 7.92 -0.89
C GLY A 127 10.56 7.40 -1.48
N ARG A 128 11.68 7.49 -0.76
CA ARG A 128 13.01 6.99 -1.18
C ARG A 128 13.28 5.53 -0.81
N LEU A 129 12.37 4.88 -0.11
CA LEU A 129 12.46 3.44 0.13
C LEU A 129 12.16 2.65 -1.14
N SER A 130 12.74 1.44 -1.25
CA SER A 130 12.29 0.48 -2.25
C SER A 130 10.80 0.18 -2.08
N VAL A 131 10.15 -0.33 -3.13
CA VAL A 131 8.72 -0.65 -3.09
C VAL A 131 8.41 -1.61 -1.94
N GLU A 132 9.24 -2.65 -1.75
CA GLU A 132 9.07 -3.67 -0.71
C GLU A 132 9.25 -3.11 0.71
N HIS A 133 10.20 -2.19 0.91
CA HIS A 133 10.39 -1.53 2.21
C HIS A 133 9.27 -0.55 2.51
N ARG A 134 8.85 0.22 1.50
CA ARG A 134 7.73 1.17 1.62
C ARG A 134 6.43 0.47 1.95
N GLU A 135 6.17 -0.67 1.29
CA GLU A 135 5.00 -1.50 1.51
C GLU A 135 4.86 -1.96 2.97
N VAL A 136 5.91 -2.55 3.53
CA VAL A 136 5.84 -3.06 4.91
C VAL A 136 5.73 -1.93 5.94
N VAL A 137 6.38 -0.78 5.70
CA VAL A 137 6.23 0.42 6.54
C VAL A 137 4.80 0.95 6.48
N ASP A 138 4.22 1.01 5.30
CA ASP A 138 2.85 1.48 5.11
C ASP A 138 1.83 0.60 5.81
N LEU A 139 1.93 -0.70 5.62
CA LEU A 139 1.02 -1.68 6.24
C LEU A 139 1.08 -1.64 7.77
N VAL A 140 2.27 -1.55 8.35
CA VAL A 140 2.43 -1.54 9.82
C VAL A 140 1.99 -0.19 10.42
N TYR A 141 2.44 0.94 9.87
CA TYR A 141 2.26 2.25 10.52
C TYR A 141 1.01 3.03 10.09
N TYR A 142 0.49 2.79 8.88
CA TYR A 142 -0.68 3.52 8.38
C TYR A 142 -1.94 2.66 8.27
N HIS A 143 -1.77 1.33 8.27
CA HIS A 143 -2.89 0.39 8.22
C HIS A 143 -3.02 -0.43 9.50
N ASP A 144 -2.16 -0.19 10.51
CA ASP A 144 -2.15 -0.84 11.83
C ASP A 144 -2.14 -2.38 11.73
N LYS A 145 -1.43 -2.92 10.70
CA LYS A 145 -1.35 -4.36 10.48
C LYS A 145 -0.26 -5.01 11.32
N SER A 146 -0.60 -6.14 11.95
CA SER A 146 0.39 -6.99 12.61
C SER A 146 1.37 -7.61 11.61
N ILE A 147 2.52 -8.07 12.08
CA ILE A 147 3.52 -8.74 11.22
C ILE A 147 2.92 -9.97 10.53
N GLU A 148 2.05 -10.71 11.22
CA GLU A 148 1.33 -11.86 10.68
C GLU A 148 0.39 -11.45 9.54
N GLU A 149 -0.41 -10.39 9.73
CA GLU A 149 -1.29 -9.86 8.67
C GLU A 149 -0.49 -9.31 7.49
N VAL A 150 0.62 -8.58 7.77
CA VAL A 150 1.53 -8.12 6.70
C VAL A 150 2.08 -9.31 5.92
N ALA A 151 2.49 -10.40 6.58
CA ALA A 151 2.97 -11.61 5.93
C ALA A 151 1.91 -12.21 4.98
N LEU A 152 0.64 -12.23 5.41
CA LEU A 152 -0.49 -12.65 4.56
C LEU A 152 -0.68 -11.71 3.36
N ILE A 153 -0.64 -10.39 3.58
CA ILE A 153 -0.83 -9.39 2.52
C ILE A 153 0.30 -9.48 1.48
N VAL A 154 1.56 -9.54 1.93
CA VAL A 154 2.73 -9.51 1.03
C VAL A 154 3.07 -10.90 0.48
N GLY A 155 2.44 -11.97 0.96
CA GLY A 155 2.70 -13.33 0.51
C GLY A 155 4.13 -13.80 0.85
N ALA A 156 4.67 -13.42 2.01
CA ALA A 156 6.02 -13.75 2.45
C ALA A 156 6.03 -14.20 3.91
N PRO A 157 7.02 -15.02 4.32
CA PRO A 157 7.16 -15.43 5.72
C PRO A 157 7.34 -14.22 6.65
N GLU A 158 6.84 -14.32 7.89
CA GLU A 158 7.01 -13.26 8.91
C GLU A 158 8.48 -12.86 9.12
N GLY A 159 9.41 -13.82 9.07
CA GLY A 159 10.85 -13.56 9.16
C GLY A 159 11.33 -12.60 8.08
N THR A 160 10.82 -12.75 6.85
CA THR A 160 11.09 -11.84 5.73
C THR A 160 10.51 -10.46 6.00
N VAL A 161 9.27 -10.38 6.51
CA VAL A 161 8.64 -9.11 6.87
C VAL A 161 9.44 -8.38 7.96
N LYS A 162 9.85 -9.08 9.02
CA LYS A 162 10.69 -8.55 10.11
C LYS A 162 12.02 -8.00 9.57
N THR A 163 12.68 -8.73 8.67
CA THR A 163 13.93 -8.30 8.03
C THR A 163 13.72 -7.06 7.15
N ARG A 164 12.66 -7.03 6.33
CA ARG A 164 12.30 -5.84 5.53
C ARG A 164 12.03 -4.63 6.42
N MET A 165 11.29 -4.80 7.52
CA MET A 165 11.04 -3.73 8.49
C MET A 165 12.31 -3.20 9.13
N PHE A 166 13.23 -4.09 9.51
CA PHE A 166 14.53 -3.70 10.06
C PHE A 166 15.33 -2.83 9.06
N HIS A 167 15.46 -3.29 7.82
CA HIS A 167 16.18 -2.54 6.79
C HIS A 167 15.47 -1.22 6.41
N ALA A 168 14.14 -1.22 6.35
CA ALA A 168 13.36 -0.02 6.09
C ALA A 168 13.58 1.04 7.19
N ARG A 169 13.53 0.66 8.47
CA ARG A 169 13.78 1.55 9.60
C ARG A 169 15.21 2.10 9.57
N LYS A 170 16.19 1.25 9.31
CA LYS A 170 17.60 1.67 9.18
C LYS A 170 17.75 2.71 8.08
N LYS A 171 17.20 2.46 6.90
CA LYS A 171 17.24 3.39 5.77
C LYS A 171 16.51 4.70 6.05
N LEU A 172 15.36 4.65 6.71
CA LEU A 172 14.63 5.86 7.13
C LEU A 172 15.43 6.69 8.13
N SER A 173 16.11 6.05 9.09
CA SER A 173 16.99 6.75 10.04
C SER A 173 18.15 7.47 9.34
N GLU A 174 18.81 6.80 8.39
CA GLU A 174 19.87 7.38 7.58
C GLU A 174 19.37 8.59 6.76
N LEU A 175 18.22 8.45 6.10
CA LEU A 175 17.60 9.52 5.32
C LEU A 175 17.16 10.69 6.19
N ALA A 176 16.58 10.43 7.36
CA ALA A 176 16.16 11.46 8.32
C ALA A 176 17.36 12.27 8.83
N GLN A 177 18.48 11.61 9.16
CA GLN A 177 19.71 12.28 9.56
C GLN A 177 20.25 13.18 8.44
N THR A 178 20.27 12.69 7.20
CA THR A 178 20.73 13.46 6.03
C THR A 178 19.85 14.70 5.78
N MET A 179 18.55 14.61 6.09
CA MET A 179 17.59 15.71 5.91
C MET A 179 17.44 16.61 7.16
N GLY A 180 18.32 16.46 8.17
CA GLY A 180 18.32 17.31 9.37
C GLY A 180 17.07 17.14 10.25
N ILE A 181 16.39 16.00 10.16
CA ILE A 181 15.28 15.65 11.05
C ILE A 181 15.92 15.12 12.33
N ASP A 182 16.14 16.03 13.29
CA ASP A 182 16.83 15.70 14.53
C ASP A 182 15.91 14.94 15.51
N ARG A 183 16.48 13.87 16.07
CA ARG A 183 16.12 13.06 17.25
C ARG A 183 14.65 13.07 17.69
N GLY A 184 14.00 11.95 17.49
CA GLY A 184 12.67 11.65 18.01
C GLY A 184 11.94 10.56 17.23
N TRP A 185 12.65 9.68 16.59
CA TRP A 185 12.08 8.50 15.95
C TRP A 185 12.02 7.35 16.96
N PRO A 186 10.83 6.69 17.15
CA PRO A 186 10.70 5.50 17.98
C PRO A 186 11.44 4.29 17.43
#